data_5f3fc2d3a4d5e33606059665684cfb30
#
_entry.id   5f3fc2d3a4d5e33606059665684cfb30
#
_cell.length_a   1.000
_cell.length_b   1.000
_cell.length_c   1.000
_cell.angle_alpha   90.00
_cell.angle_beta   90.00
_cell.angle_gamma   90.00
#
_symmetry.space_group_name_H-M   'P 1'
#
loop_
_entity.id
_entity.type
_entity.pdbx_description
1 polymer ?
#
loop_
_entity_poly.entity_id
_entity_poly.type
_entity_poly.pdbx_seq_one_letter_code
_entity_poly.pdbx_strand_id
1 'polypeptide(L)'
;MQFLGFLGGPLGYVMEFIYKFIVSDYGLSLVLFTIVLRVLMFPLRIKQQKSTAKMSAYQPMILEIQKKYAKDKNKQQEELMKLQEEYGYSPTAGCLPMVLNFVVIFGIIEVVYRPLTYILHLPAEVITAAADAGSIAAGYAQQSGIISAVVTGNSAVMGALGDSLSAVQGFNVFWGNLNLAAMPTISLAGWMTLIFPILSVVTMVASQIIIQKTSGQEMQGSMKWMPWIMSAMFIFVGFTVPVGFSLYYTVSNVLMVVESLIAKKIYDPEKMKAQLAAEIEEKRKAKKAKKKVTVKTDDGAEIKKEVTESELAAIRLQRAREIDAERYADERTDPLTEEERAALEAEQNSKKKKKGRKDEAEKVSADSEAETERLLAEEKAESEKLHEDEK
;
A
#
# COMPACT_ATOMS: atom_id res chain seq x y z
N MET A 1 -18.57 10.44 -4.04
CA MET A 1 -17.41 9.67 -4.52
C MET A 1 -17.22 9.86 -6.04
N GLN A 2 -17.16 11.13 -6.51
CA GLN A 2 -17.04 11.45 -7.95
C GLN A 2 -15.61 11.19 -8.49
N PHE A 3 -14.61 11.10 -7.61
CA PHE A 3 -13.21 10.90 -8.02
C PHE A 3 -12.95 9.53 -8.67
N LEU A 4 -13.75 8.51 -8.37
CA LEU A 4 -13.61 7.16 -8.93
C LEU A 4 -14.34 6.98 -10.28
N GLY A 5 -15.35 7.81 -10.56
CA GLY A 5 -16.06 7.81 -11.83
C GLY A 5 -15.19 8.12 -13.06
N PHE A 6 -14.09 8.85 -12.86
CA PHE A 6 -13.11 9.11 -13.91
C PHE A 6 -12.48 7.83 -14.49
N LEU A 7 -12.24 6.84 -13.64
CA LEU A 7 -11.68 5.55 -14.07
C LEU A 7 -12.76 4.57 -14.56
N GLY A 8 -13.97 4.68 -14.01
CA GLY A 8 -15.11 3.86 -14.41
C GLY A 8 -15.51 4.06 -15.88
N GLY A 9 -15.42 5.29 -16.39
CA GLY A 9 -15.74 5.59 -17.78
C GLY A 9 -14.94 4.78 -18.81
N PRO A 10 -13.61 4.93 -18.89
CA PRO A 10 -12.78 4.19 -19.84
C PRO A 10 -12.89 2.66 -19.67
N LEU A 11 -12.91 2.18 -18.43
CA LEU A 11 -13.07 0.75 -18.15
C LEU A 11 -14.47 0.24 -18.48
N GLY A 12 -15.49 1.07 -18.27
CA GLY A 12 -16.87 0.80 -18.65
C GLY A 12 -17.02 0.60 -20.14
N TYR A 13 -16.42 1.46 -20.96
CA TYR A 13 -16.42 1.30 -22.44
C TYR A 13 -15.79 -0.02 -22.88
N VAL A 14 -14.70 -0.44 -22.25
CA VAL A 14 -14.08 -1.73 -22.56
C VAL A 14 -15.03 -2.88 -22.21
N MET A 15 -15.66 -2.83 -21.05
CA MET A 15 -16.61 -3.86 -20.60
C MET A 15 -17.86 -3.89 -21.49
N GLU A 16 -18.40 -2.71 -21.83
CA GLU A 16 -19.54 -2.56 -22.76
C GLU A 16 -19.21 -3.15 -24.13
N PHE A 17 -18.04 -2.80 -24.69
CA PHE A 17 -17.59 -3.33 -25.99
C PHE A 17 -17.55 -4.86 -25.97
N ILE A 18 -16.98 -5.44 -24.92
CA ILE A 18 -16.92 -6.90 -24.78
C ILE A 18 -18.32 -7.48 -24.70
N TYR A 19 -19.20 -6.89 -23.87
CA TYR A 19 -20.56 -7.39 -23.68
C TYR A 19 -21.42 -7.30 -24.96
N LYS A 20 -21.38 -6.16 -25.66
CA LYS A 20 -22.24 -5.92 -26.84
C LYS A 20 -21.74 -6.59 -28.11
N PHE A 21 -20.41 -6.67 -28.31
CA PHE A 21 -19.84 -7.06 -29.60
C PHE A 21 -19.13 -8.42 -29.60
N ILE A 22 -18.71 -8.93 -28.42
CA ILE A 22 -17.96 -10.19 -28.34
C ILE A 22 -18.82 -11.29 -27.71
N VAL A 23 -19.36 -11.06 -26.52
CA VAL A 23 -20.11 -12.07 -25.76
C VAL A 23 -21.24 -11.41 -24.96
N SER A 24 -22.48 -11.67 -25.35
CA SER A 24 -23.68 -11.15 -24.66
C SER A 24 -24.01 -11.96 -23.38
N ASP A 25 -23.00 -12.24 -22.58
CA ASP A 25 -23.06 -12.91 -21.28
C ASP A 25 -22.19 -12.16 -20.30
N TYR A 26 -22.75 -11.72 -19.17
CA TYR A 26 -22.05 -10.86 -18.22
C TYR A 26 -20.85 -11.56 -17.59
N GLY A 27 -20.99 -12.84 -17.23
CA GLY A 27 -19.92 -13.59 -16.60
C GLY A 27 -18.72 -13.80 -17.53
N LEU A 28 -18.97 -14.23 -18.77
CA LEU A 28 -17.92 -14.36 -19.78
C LEU A 28 -17.31 -13.01 -20.15
N SER A 29 -18.14 -11.96 -20.26
CA SER A 29 -17.64 -10.61 -20.50
C SER A 29 -16.71 -10.16 -19.37
N LEU A 30 -17.03 -10.46 -18.12
CA LEU A 30 -16.21 -10.13 -16.96
C LEU A 30 -14.87 -10.91 -16.96
N VAL A 31 -14.87 -12.17 -17.39
CA VAL A 31 -13.65 -12.96 -17.58
C VAL A 31 -12.77 -12.36 -18.66
N LEU A 32 -13.34 -12.07 -19.86
CA LEU A 32 -12.60 -11.46 -20.96
C LEU A 32 -12.07 -10.06 -20.59
N PHE A 33 -12.89 -9.25 -19.95
CA PHE A 33 -12.49 -7.95 -19.45
C PHE A 33 -11.28 -8.06 -18.49
N THR A 34 -11.32 -9.05 -17.59
CA THR A 34 -10.21 -9.29 -16.66
C THR A 34 -8.94 -9.67 -17.41
N ILE A 35 -9.05 -10.52 -18.42
CA ILE A 35 -7.89 -10.93 -19.25
C ILE A 35 -7.32 -9.72 -19.99
N VAL A 36 -8.17 -8.93 -20.67
CA VAL A 36 -7.74 -7.73 -21.41
C VAL A 36 -7.01 -6.74 -20.49
N LEU A 37 -7.58 -6.46 -19.33
CA LEU A 37 -6.94 -5.55 -18.35
C LEU A 37 -5.59 -6.09 -17.87
N ARG A 38 -5.50 -7.39 -17.60
CA ARG A 38 -4.26 -8.01 -17.15
C ARG A 38 -3.17 -7.97 -18.21
N VAL A 39 -3.52 -8.26 -19.46
CA VAL A 39 -2.58 -8.15 -20.60
C VAL A 39 -2.10 -6.70 -20.78
N LEU A 40 -3.02 -5.74 -20.72
CA LEU A 40 -2.68 -4.32 -20.83
C LEU A 40 -1.75 -3.85 -19.70
N MET A 41 -1.96 -4.36 -18.48
CA MET A 41 -1.16 -4.02 -17.31
C MET A 41 0.13 -4.82 -17.17
N PHE A 42 0.34 -5.86 -17.96
CA PHE A 42 1.50 -6.75 -17.86
C PHE A 42 2.86 -6.02 -17.96
N PRO A 43 3.12 -5.09 -18.92
CA PRO A 43 4.38 -4.37 -18.98
C PRO A 43 4.65 -3.53 -17.72
N LEU A 44 3.60 -3.00 -17.12
CA LEU A 44 3.71 -2.26 -15.86
C LEU A 44 4.06 -3.19 -14.69
N ARG A 45 3.48 -4.39 -14.67
CA ARG A 45 3.80 -5.44 -13.69
C ARG A 45 5.28 -5.83 -13.74
N ILE A 46 5.86 -5.99 -14.93
CA ILE A 46 7.30 -6.28 -15.08
C ILE A 46 8.15 -5.16 -14.47
N LYS A 47 7.80 -3.89 -14.73
CA LYS A 47 8.51 -2.74 -14.14
C LYS A 47 8.40 -2.73 -12.61
N GLN A 48 7.21 -3.04 -12.08
CA GLN A 48 6.98 -3.14 -10.64
C GLN A 48 7.82 -4.26 -10.01
N GLN A 49 7.87 -5.44 -10.64
CA GLN A 49 8.67 -6.57 -10.16
C GLN A 49 10.18 -6.23 -10.14
N LYS A 50 10.65 -5.51 -11.15
CA LYS A 50 12.02 -4.98 -11.18
C LYS A 50 12.32 -4.05 -10.02
N SER A 51 11.41 -3.12 -9.71
CA SER A 51 11.53 -2.21 -8.58
C SER A 51 11.56 -2.95 -7.24
N THR A 52 10.67 -3.93 -7.09
CA THR A 52 10.57 -4.77 -5.90
C THR A 52 11.84 -5.61 -5.67
N ALA A 53 12.41 -6.20 -6.73
CA ALA A 53 13.66 -6.96 -6.62
C ALA A 53 14.84 -6.07 -6.22
N LYS A 54 14.88 -4.81 -6.70
CA LYS A 54 15.86 -3.82 -6.22
C LYS A 54 15.72 -3.54 -4.73
N MET A 55 14.49 -3.35 -4.25
CA MET A 55 14.21 -3.16 -2.83
C MET A 55 14.69 -4.33 -1.97
N SER A 56 14.49 -5.56 -2.44
CA SER A 56 14.94 -6.78 -1.75
C SER A 56 16.46 -6.83 -1.58
N ALA A 57 17.23 -6.28 -2.52
CA ALA A 57 18.71 -6.25 -2.42
C ALA A 57 19.21 -5.30 -1.31
N TYR A 58 18.46 -4.24 -0.98
CA TYR A 58 18.80 -3.33 0.12
C TYR A 58 18.34 -3.83 1.50
N GLN A 59 17.49 -4.85 1.55
CA GLN A 59 16.91 -5.36 2.78
C GLN A 59 17.93 -5.75 3.86
N PRO A 60 19.07 -6.45 3.55
CA PRO A 60 20.09 -6.76 4.54
C PRO A 60 20.69 -5.52 5.20
N MET A 61 20.94 -4.45 4.42
CA MET A 61 21.49 -3.20 4.92
C MET A 61 20.51 -2.46 5.81
N ILE A 62 19.23 -2.46 5.45
CA ILE A 62 18.16 -1.88 6.25
C ILE A 62 18.07 -2.58 7.61
N LEU A 63 18.11 -3.92 7.61
CA LEU A 63 18.08 -4.71 8.84
C LEU A 63 19.31 -4.49 9.73
N GLU A 64 20.49 -4.34 9.13
CA GLU A 64 21.72 -3.98 9.85
C GLU A 64 21.55 -2.64 10.58
N ILE A 65 21.05 -1.60 9.87
CA ILE A 65 20.78 -0.28 10.44
C ILE A 65 19.74 -0.37 11.55
N GLN A 66 18.62 -1.09 11.31
CA GLN A 66 17.55 -1.25 12.28
C GLN A 66 18.01 -1.96 13.57
N LYS A 67 18.85 -2.98 13.46
CA LYS A 67 19.43 -3.68 14.60
C LYS A 67 20.43 -2.82 15.35
N LYS A 68 21.34 -2.15 14.63
CA LYS A 68 22.38 -1.32 15.22
C LYS A 68 21.83 -0.12 15.99
N TYR A 69 20.79 0.50 15.47
CA TYR A 69 20.18 1.71 16.05
C TYR A 69 18.79 1.45 16.63
N ALA A 70 18.53 0.23 17.14
CA ALA A 70 17.21 -0.17 17.67
C ALA A 70 16.69 0.76 18.78
N LYS A 71 17.60 1.32 19.59
CA LYS A 71 17.27 2.22 20.72
C LYS A 71 17.25 3.72 20.34
N ASP A 72 17.76 4.09 19.15
CA ASP A 72 17.86 5.48 18.69
C ASP A 72 17.16 5.64 17.33
N LYS A 73 15.87 5.97 17.41
CA LYS A 73 15.03 6.16 16.22
C LYS A 73 15.52 7.27 15.29
N ASN A 74 16.09 8.34 15.85
CA ASN A 74 16.58 9.49 15.07
C ASN A 74 17.82 9.11 14.27
N LYS A 75 18.78 8.43 14.90
CA LYS A 75 19.96 7.89 14.20
C LYS A 75 19.60 6.84 13.18
N GLN A 76 18.62 5.97 13.49
CA GLN A 76 18.13 4.98 12.54
C GLN A 76 17.61 5.64 11.26
N GLN A 77 16.81 6.71 11.40
CA GLN A 77 16.25 7.43 10.27
C GLN A 77 17.32 8.20 9.48
N GLU A 78 18.29 8.80 10.16
CA GLU A 78 19.44 9.46 9.54
C GLU A 78 20.27 8.48 8.67
N GLU A 79 20.58 7.31 9.20
CA GLU A 79 21.35 6.30 8.47
C GLU A 79 20.54 5.68 7.29
N LEU A 80 19.23 5.58 7.42
CA LEU A 80 18.37 5.18 6.30
C LEU A 80 18.32 6.26 5.21
N MET A 81 18.33 7.54 5.57
CA MET A 81 18.45 8.64 4.60
C MET A 81 19.81 8.62 3.90
N LYS A 82 20.91 8.39 4.63
CA LYS A 82 22.23 8.21 4.01
C LYS A 82 22.26 7.03 3.03
N LEU A 83 21.60 5.92 3.38
CA LEU A 83 21.47 4.78 2.48
C LEU A 83 20.72 5.16 1.20
N GLN A 84 19.68 6.02 1.32
CA GLN A 84 18.93 6.53 0.18
C GLN A 84 19.79 7.41 -0.73
N GLU A 85 20.53 8.34 -0.16
CA GLU A 85 21.41 9.25 -0.91
C GLU A 85 22.57 8.52 -1.58
N GLU A 86 23.18 7.58 -0.88
CA GLU A 86 24.38 6.89 -1.36
C GLU A 86 24.12 5.82 -2.41
N TYR A 87 23.03 5.06 -2.25
CA TYR A 87 22.74 3.88 -3.09
C TYR A 87 21.48 4.03 -3.93
N GLY A 88 20.76 5.15 -3.81
CA GLY A 88 19.49 5.38 -4.53
C GLY A 88 18.36 4.49 -4.01
N TYR A 89 18.45 4.06 -2.74
CA TYR A 89 17.36 3.37 -2.07
C TYR A 89 16.17 4.33 -1.96
N SER A 90 14.98 3.90 -2.40
CA SER A 90 13.75 4.68 -2.25
C SER A 90 12.69 3.86 -1.54
N PRO A 91 12.35 4.19 -0.28
CA PRO A 91 11.31 3.47 0.46
C PRO A 91 9.94 3.59 -0.21
N THR A 92 9.69 4.70 -0.91
CA THR A 92 8.42 4.94 -1.64
C THR A 92 8.31 4.13 -2.92
N ALA A 93 9.41 3.69 -3.53
CA ALA A 93 9.39 2.85 -4.72
C ALA A 93 8.76 1.48 -4.45
N GLY A 94 8.79 1.00 -3.21
CA GLY A 94 8.14 -0.24 -2.78
C GLY A 94 6.62 -0.14 -2.63
N CYS A 95 6.07 1.04 -2.31
CA CYS A 95 4.62 1.23 -2.15
C CYS A 95 3.92 1.73 -3.42
N LEU A 96 4.65 2.30 -4.38
CA LEU A 96 4.08 2.79 -5.65
C LEU A 96 3.26 1.72 -6.40
N PRO A 97 3.70 0.45 -6.50
CA PRO A 97 2.90 -0.62 -7.08
C PRO A 97 1.54 -0.82 -6.38
N MET A 98 1.51 -0.66 -5.07
CA MET A 98 0.30 -0.80 -4.28
C MET A 98 -0.71 0.31 -4.59
N VAL A 99 -0.27 1.56 -4.63
CA VAL A 99 -1.12 2.72 -4.98
C VAL A 99 -1.72 2.55 -6.36
N LEU A 100 -0.92 2.18 -7.36
CA LEU A 100 -1.41 1.96 -8.71
C LEU A 100 -2.42 0.81 -8.79
N ASN A 101 -2.19 -0.28 -8.04
CA ASN A 101 -3.12 -1.39 -7.97
C ASN A 101 -4.45 -0.98 -7.33
N PHE A 102 -4.44 -0.12 -6.31
CA PHE A 102 -5.67 0.43 -5.73
C PHE A 102 -6.47 1.25 -6.74
N VAL A 103 -5.81 2.12 -7.51
CA VAL A 103 -6.46 2.93 -8.55
C VAL A 103 -7.21 2.03 -9.55
N VAL A 104 -6.56 0.96 -10.01
CA VAL A 104 -7.16 -0.01 -10.94
C VAL A 104 -8.30 -0.78 -10.30
N ILE A 105 -8.12 -1.27 -9.07
CA ILE A 105 -9.16 -2.00 -8.32
C ILE A 105 -10.41 -1.13 -8.17
N PHE A 106 -10.26 0.13 -7.81
CA PHE A 106 -11.41 1.03 -7.67
C PHE A 106 -12.14 1.26 -8.99
N GLY A 107 -11.41 1.39 -10.10
CA GLY A 107 -12.03 1.50 -11.41
C GLY A 107 -12.81 0.24 -11.81
N ILE A 108 -12.28 -0.94 -11.49
CA ILE A 108 -12.97 -2.22 -11.73
C ILE A 108 -14.20 -2.37 -10.83
N ILE A 109 -14.07 -2.02 -9.56
CA ILE A 109 -15.19 -2.01 -8.63
C ILE A 109 -16.34 -1.15 -9.18
N GLU A 110 -16.04 0.03 -9.66
CA GLU A 110 -17.04 0.95 -10.23
C GLU A 110 -17.79 0.30 -11.40
N VAL A 111 -17.11 -0.35 -12.33
CA VAL A 111 -17.73 -1.01 -13.49
C VAL A 111 -18.52 -2.25 -13.09
N VAL A 112 -17.95 -3.11 -12.23
CA VAL A 112 -18.59 -4.38 -11.84
C VAL A 112 -19.84 -4.15 -10.98
N TYR A 113 -19.82 -3.13 -10.13
CA TYR A 113 -20.98 -2.81 -9.28
C TYR A 113 -22.05 -1.96 -9.96
N ARG A 114 -21.72 -1.32 -11.09
CA ARG A 114 -22.66 -0.43 -11.80
C ARG A 114 -22.89 -0.81 -13.26
N PRO A 115 -23.27 -2.08 -13.53
CA PRO A 115 -23.50 -2.54 -14.89
C PRO A 115 -24.64 -1.81 -15.60
N LEU A 116 -25.68 -1.36 -14.87
CA LEU A 116 -26.77 -0.56 -15.44
C LEU A 116 -26.29 0.79 -15.96
N THR A 117 -25.30 1.39 -15.28
CA THR A 117 -24.71 2.67 -15.70
C THR A 117 -23.71 2.49 -16.84
N TYR A 118 -22.79 1.53 -16.73
CA TYR A 118 -21.63 1.45 -17.64
C TYR A 118 -21.82 0.52 -18.84
N ILE A 119 -22.78 -0.42 -18.76
CA ILE A 119 -23.06 -1.37 -19.87
C ILE A 119 -24.36 -1.03 -20.56
N LEU A 120 -25.43 -0.74 -19.77
CA LEU A 120 -26.77 -0.46 -20.31
C LEU A 120 -27.05 1.04 -20.44
N HIS A 121 -26.21 1.92 -19.90
CA HIS A 121 -26.33 3.39 -19.94
C HIS A 121 -27.70 3.92 -19.46
N LEU A 122 -28.26 3.31 -18.43
CA LEU A 122 -29.51 3.78 -17.84
C LEU A 122 -29.30 5.17 -17.19
N PRO A 123 -30.26 6.10 -17.35
CA PRO A 123 -30.26 7.39 -16.65
C PRO A 123 -30.22 7.19 -15.12
N ALA A 124 -29.48 8.06 -14.43
CA ALA A 124 -29.36 7.98 -12.97
C ALA A 124 -30.72 8.10 -12.25
N GLU A 125 -31.64 8.88 -12.79
CA GLU A 125 -32.99 9.06 -12.28
C GLU A 125 -33.78 7.77 -12.32
N VAL A 126 -33.68 7.00 -13.42
CA VAL A 126 -34.35 5.68 -13.57
C VAL A 126 -33.78 4.68 -12.57
N ILE A 127 -32.48 4.66 -12.40
CA ILE A 127 -31.81 3.78 -11.41
C ILE A 127 -32.29 4.14 -9.98
N THR A 128 -32.36 5.43 -9.66
CA THR A 128 -32.81 5.90 -8.35
C THR A 128 -34.28 5.55 -8.11
N ALA A 129 -35.15 5.83 -9.08
CA ALA A 129 -36.58 5.52 -8.99
C ALA A 129 -36.82 4.01 -8.81
N ALA A 130 -36.07 3.16 -9.55
CA ALA A 130 -36.15 1.71 -9.43
C ALA A 130 -35.66 1.21 -8.04
N ALA A 131 -34.63 1.82 -7.51
CA ALA A 131 -34.11 1.49 -6.19
C ALA A 131 -35.09 1.87 -5.08
N ASP A 132 -35.70 3.07 -5.15
CA ASP A 132 -36.68 3.57 -4.19
C ASP A 132 -37.94 2.70 -4.22
N ALA A 133 -38.45 2.35 -5.42
CA ALA A 133 -39.60 1.47 -5.58
C ALA A 133 -39.38 0.08 -4.97
N GLY A 134 -38.14 -0.43 -5.03
CA GLY A 134 -37.75 -1.72 -4.44
C GLY A 134 -37.30 -1.64 -2.99
N SER A 135 -37.26 -0.45 -2.37
CA SER A 135 -36.66 -0.21 -1.05
C SER A 135 -35.21 -0.72 -0.99
N ILE A 136 -34.46 -0.56 -2.10
CA ILE A 136 -33.10 -1.00 -2.24
C ILE A 136 -32.17 0.11 -1.75
N ALA A 137 -31.33 -0.20 -0.74
CA ALA A 137 -30.45 0.78 -0.14
C ALA A 137 -29.46 1.36 -1.16
N ALA A 138 -29.21 2.68 -1.04
CA ALA A 138 -28.17 3.34 -1.82
C ALA A 138 -26.79 2.79 -1.45
N GLY A 139 -25.94 2.57 -2.45
CA GLY A 139 -24.58 2.05 -2.24
C GLY A 139 -24.07 1.24 -3.42
N TYR A 140 -22.97 0.56 -3.21
CA TYR A 140 -22.35 -0.25 -4.28
C TYR A 140 -23.25 -1.39 -4.77
N ALA A 141 -24.00 -2.05 -3.90
CA ALA A 141 -24.88 -3.16 -4.25
C ALA A 141 -26.22 -2.74 -4.86
N GLN A 142 -26.52 -1.42 -4.98
CA GLN A 142 -27.82 -0.91 -5.44
C GLN A 142 -28.21 -1.47 -6.81
N GLN A 143 -27.34 -1.37 -7.81
CA GLN A 143 -27.66 -1.83 -9.16
C GLN A 143 -27.78 -3.36 -9.25
N SER A 144 -26.96 -4.09 -8.51
CA SER A 144 -27.10 -5.54 -8.36
C SER A 144 -28.42 -5.92 -7.71
N GLY A 145 -28.87 -5.13 -6.72
CA GLY A 145 -30.18 -5.28 -6.08
C GLY A 145 -31.33 -5.07 -7.07
N ILE A 146 -31.26 -4.03 -7.91
CA ILE A 146 -32.27 -3.76 -8.96
C ILE A 146 -32.34 -4.93 -9.94
N ILE A 147 -31.19 -5.40 -10.45
CA ILE A 147 -31.12 -6.56 -11.36
C ILE A 147 -31.73 -7.80 -10.70
N SER A 148 -31.38 -8.09 -9.46
CA SER A 148 -31.93 -9.22 -8.71
C SER A 148 -33.44 -9.08 -8.50
N ALA A 149 -33.95 -7.87 -8.23
CA ALA A 149 -35.37 -7.62 -8.09
C ALA A 149 -36.13 -7.84 -9.40
N VAL A 150 -35.58 -7.47 -10.54
CA VAL A 150 -36.16 -7.77 -11.87
C VAL A 150 -36.17 -9.28 -12.12
N VAL A 151 -35.09 -9.98 -11.82
CA VAL A 151 -34.97 -11.45 -11.96
C VAL A 151 -35.99 -12.18 -11.10
N THR A 152 -36.27 -11.68 -9.89
CA THR A 152 -37.29 -12.25 -8.96
C THR A 152 -38.72 -11.81 -9.24
N GLY A 153 -38.93 -10.96 -10.26
CA GLY A 153 -40.29 -10.51 -10.67
C GLY A 153 -40.89 -9.43 -9.79
N ASN A 154 -40.10 -8.56 -9.14
CA ASN A 154 -40.59 -7.45 -8.34
C ASN A 154 -41.30 -6.41 -9.23
N SER A 155 -42.65 -6.38 -9.18
CA SER A 155 -43.47 -5.54 -10.03
C SER A 155 -43.24 -4.03 -9.80
N ALA A 156 -42.95 -3.59 -8.58
CA ALA A 156 -42.69 -2.18 -8.28
C ALA A 156 -41.41 -1.69 -8.96
N VAL A 157 -40.31 -2.49 -8.87
CA VAL A 157 -39.05 -2.19 -9.55
C VAL A 157 -39.21 -2.22 -11.05
N MET A 158 -39.88 -3.23 -11.59
CA MET A 158 -40.15 -3.37 -13.03
C MET A 158 -40.99 -2.18 -13.56
N GLY A 159 -41.98 -1.72 -12.81
CA GLY A 159 -42.80 -0.56 -13.17
C GLY A 159 -41.97 0.74 -13.17
N ALA A 160 -41.07 0.93 -12.20
CA ALA A 160 -40.22 2.11 -12.10
C ALA A 160 -39.15 2.17 -13.20
N LEU A 161 -38.72 1.04 -13.77
CA LEU A 161 -37.77 0.99 -14.88
C LEU A 161 -38.41 1.46 -16.20
N GLY A 162 -39.74 1.40 -16.35
CA GLY A 162 -40.43 1.85 -17.56
C GLY A 162 -39.86 1.28 -18.86
N ASP A 163 -39.51 2.15 -19.80
CA ASP A 163 -38.94 1.76 -21.10
C ASP A 163 -37.58 1.03 -21.01
N SER A 164 -36.86 1.24 -19.91
CA SER A 164 -35.58 0.59 -19.66
C SER A 164 -35.71 -0.87 -19.21
N LEU A 165 -36.93 -1.34 -18.87
CA LEU A 165 -37.15 -2.69 -18.35
C LEU A 165 -36.69 -3.77 -19.32
N SER A 166 -36.95 -3.61 -20.61
CA SER A 166 -36.56 -4.57 -21.65
C SER A 166 -35.02 -4.77 -21.72
N ALA A 167 -34.27 -3.68 -21.56
CA ALA A 167 -32.81 -3.71 -21.53
C ALA A 167 -32.28 -4.45 -20.30
N VAL A 168 -32.90 -4.25 -19.14
CA VAL A 168 -32.49 -4.92 -17.89
C VAL A 168 -32.88 -6.42 -17.92
N GLN A 169 -34.06 -6.76 -18.48
CA GLN A 169 -34.49 -8.14 -18.65
C GLN A 169 -33.60 -8.91 -19.67
N GLY A 170 -33.16 -8.22 -20.73
CA GLY A 170 -32.22 -8.78 -21.71
C GLY A 170 -30.77 -8.88 -21.22
N PHE A 171 -30.46 -8.30 -20.06
CA PHE A 171 -29.11 -8.34 -19.49
C PHE A 171 -28.85 -9.68 -18.81
N ASN A 172 -28.11 -10.57 -19.51
CA ASN A 172 -27.79 -11.90 -18.99
C ASN A 172 -26.75 -11.84 -17.88
N VAL A 173 -27.19 -11.91 -16.64
CA VAL A 173 -26.35 -11.91 -15.44
C VAL A 173 -26.08 -13.31 -14.88
N PHE A 174 -26.58 -14.35 -15.53
CA PHE A 174 -26.43 -15.72 -15.07
C PHE A 174 -25.17 -16.37 -15.64
N TRP A 175 -24.43 -17.06 -14.77
CA TRP A 175 -23.41 -18.02 -15.13
C TRP A 175 -23.97 -19.42 -14.88
N GLY A 176 -24.50 -20.04 -15.93
CA GLY A 176 -25.35 -21.23 -15.76
C GLY A 176 -26.58 -20.89 -14.91
N ASN A 177 -26.74 -21.55 -13.76
CA ASN A 177 -27.83 -21.28 -12.82
C ASN A 177 -27.49 -20.26 -11.73
N LEU A 178 -26.30 -19.68 -11.74
CA LEU A 178 -25.82 -18.78 -10.72
C LEU A 178 -26.03 -17.32 -11.13
N ASN A 179 -26.81 -16.58 -10.35
CA ASN A 179 -26.99 -15.15 -10.52
C ASN A 179 -25.76 -14.40 -9.99
N LEU A 180 -24.97 -13.79 -10.89
CA LEU A 180 -23.79 -13.03 -10.55
C LEU A 180 -24.08 -11.69 -9.87
N ALA A 181 -25.29 -11.17 -10.01
CA ALA A 181 -25.73 -9.97 -9.30
C ALA A 181 -26.21 -10.27 -7.87
N ALA A 182 -26.41 -11.54 -7.51
CA ALA A 182 -26.85 -11.92 -6.18
C ALA A 182 -25.76 -11.71 -5.13
N MET A 183 -26.19 -11.39 -3.90
CA MET A 183 -25.32 -11.37 -2.73
C MET A 183 -25.10 -12.79 -2.22
N PRO A 184 -23.90 -13.15 -1.75
CA PRO A 184 -23.64 -14.44 -1.14
C PRO A 184 -24.53 -14.65 0.10
N THR A 185 -25.21 -15.78 0.16
CA THR A 185 -26.09 -16.12 1.28
C THR A 185 -25.73 -17.48 1.87
N ILE A 186 -25.56 -17.51 3.21
CA ILE A 186 -25.26 -18.73 3.96
C ILE A 186 -26.60 -19.43 4.26
N SER A 187 -27.14 -20.14 3.25
CA SER A 187 -28.36 -20.94 3.38
C SER A 187 -28.29 -22.16 2.50
N LEU A 188 -29.07 -23.20 2.80
CA LEU A 188 -29.15 -24.40 1.97
C LEU A 188 -29.63 -24.12 0.56
N ALA A 189 -30.50 -23.13 0.35
CA ALA A 189 -30.96 -22.71 -0.97
C ALA A 189 -29.94 -21.81 -1.70
N GLY A 190 -29.11 -21.07 -0.95
CA GLY A 190 -28.16 -20.09 -1.48
C GLY A 190 -26.71 -20.61 -1.62
N TRP A 191 -26.44 -21.89 -1.34
CA TRP A 191 -25.08 -22.41 -1.31
C TRP A 191 -24.28 -22.17 -2.61
N MET A 192 -24.97 -22.14 -3.75
CA MET A 192 -24.34 -21.86 -5.06
C MET A 192 -23.72 -20.46 -5.08
N THR A 193 -24.29 -19.48 -4.37
CA THR A 193 -23.75 -18.11 -4.31
C THR A 193 -22.42 -18.03 -3.54
N LEU A 194 -22.07 -19.06 -2.76
CA LEU A 194 -20.83 -19.15 -2.01
C LEU A 194 -19.66 -19.73 -2.82
N ILE A 195 -19.94 -20.35 -3.98
CA ILE A 195 -18.90 -21.01 -4.80
C ILE A 195 -17.79 -20.03 -5.16
N PHE A 196 -18.11 -18.90 -5.78
CA PHE A 196 -17.09 -17.92 -6.20
C PHE A 196 -16.44 -17.17 -5.02
N PRO A 197 -17.13 -16.74 -3.97
CA PRO A 197 -16.48 -16.22 -2.77
C PRO A 197 -15.45 -17.20 -2.18
N ILE A 198 -15.81 -18.47 -2.00
CA ILE A 198 -14.87 -19.48 -1.49
C ILE A 198 -13.71 -19.69 -2.48
N LEU A 199 -14.00 -19.83 -3.76
CA LEU A 199 -12.99 -20.03 -4.80
C LEU A 199 -12.05 -18.81 -4.90
N SER A 200 -12.57 -17.59 -4.74
CA SER A 200 -11.76 -16.36 -4.71
C SER A 200 -10.77 -16.35 -3.53
N VAL A 201 -11.22 -16.80 -2.34
CA VAL A 201 -10.34 -16.93 -1.16
C VAL A 201 -9.26 -17.99 -1.40
N VAL A 202 -9.64 -19.17 -1.90
CA VAL A 202 -8.68 -20.25 -2.17
C VAL A 202 -7.64 -19.81 -3.21
N THR A 203 -8.09 -19.23 -4.31
CA THR A 203 -7.18 -18.74 -5.36
C THR A 203 -6.32 -17.56 -4.88
N MET A 204 -6.84 -16.70 -4.02
CA MET A 204 -6.10 -15.60 -3.40
C MET A 204 -4.97 -16.11 -2.51
N VAL A 205 -5.26 -17.05 -1.61
CA VAL A 205 -4.24 -17.65 -0.73
C VAL A 205 -3.20 -18.40 -1.56
N ALA A 206 -3.63 -19.21 -2.52
CA ALA A 206 -2.73 -19.95 -3.41
C ALA A 206 -1.83 -18.99 -4.23
N SER A 207 -2.40 -17.96 -4.83
CA SER A 207 -1.65 -16.95 -5.59
C SER A 207 -0.65 -16.21 -4.71
N GLN A 208 -1.03 -15.84 -3.49
CA GLN A 208 -0.15 -15.17 -2.53
C GLN A 208 1.08 -16.02 -2.20
N ILE A 209 0.89 -17.31 -1.91
CA ILE A 209 2.00 -18.24 -1.64
C ILE A 209 2.91 -18.39 -2.87
N ILE A 210 2.33 -18.57 -4.05
CA ILE A 210 3.09 -18.77 -5.29
C ILE A 210 3.88 -17.50 -5.62
N ILE A 211 3.26 -16.32 -5.55
CA ILE A 211 3.90 -15.04 -5.86
C ILE A 211 5.03 -14.75 -4.87
N GLN A 212 4.86 -15.00 -3.58
CA GLN A 212 5.94 -14.85 -2.60
C GLN A 212 7.15 -15.73 -2.94
N LYS A 213 6.91 -16.98 -3.36
CA LYS A 213 7.99 -17.90 -3.77
C LYS A 213 8.64 -17.53 -5.11
N THR A 214 7.90 -16.88 -6.01
CA THR A 214 8.41 -16.54 -7.36
C THR A 214 9.05 -15.16 -7.44
N SER A 215 8.66 -14.24 -6.56
CA SER A 215 9.15 -12.84 -6.59
C SER A 215 10.50 -12.63 -5.92
N GLY A 216 11.05 -13.64 -5.23
CA GLY A 216 12.29 -13.51 -4.47
C GLY A 216 12.24 -12.48 -3.32
N GLN A 217 11.03 -12.07 -2.92
CA GLN A 217 10.83 -11.17 -1.79
C GLN A 217 10.90 -11.92 -0.46
N GLU A 218 12.00 -11.77 0.23
CA GLU A 218 12.11 -12.16 1.63
C GLU A 218 11.67 -10.99 2.51
N MET A 219 10.38 -10.93 2.84
CA MET A 219 9.90 -10.00 3.86
C MET A 219 10.32 -10.51 5.24
N GLN A 220 11.04 -9.68 6.00
CA GLN A 220 11.50 -10.04 7.34
C GLN A 220 10.75 -9.23 8.42
N GLY A 221 10.72 -9.78 9.64
CA GLY A 221 10.09 -9.13 10.78
C GLY A 221 8.56 -9.06 10.66
N SER A 222 7.97 -7.95 11.13
CA SER A 222 6.52 -7.72 11.10
C SER A 222 5.96 -7.55 9.68
N MET A 223 6.78 -7.13 8.71
CA MET A 223 6.35 -6.93 7.33
C MET A 223 5.87 -8.20 6.63
N LYS A 224 6.32 -9.40 7.07
CA LYS A 224 5.87 -10.67 6.50
C LYS A 224 4.38 -10.95 6.74
N TRP A 225 3.80 -10.35 7.77
CA TRP A 225 2.39 -10.51 8.11
C TRP A 225 1.47 -9.56 7.35
N MET A 226 2.00 -8.44 6.83
CA MET A 226 1.22 -7.41 6.14
C MET A 226 0.37 -7.96 4.97
N PRO A 227 0.89 -8.81 4.06
CA PRO A 227 0.08 -9.39 2.99
C PRO A 227 -1.04 -10.29 3.53
N TRP A 228 -0.80 -11.01 4.63
CA TRP A 228 -1.80 -11.88 5.24
C TRP A 228 -2.91 -11.11 5.93
N ILE A 229 -2.57 -9.99 6.60
CA ILE A 229 -3.56 -9.10 7.22
C ILE A 229 -4.45 -8.48 6.12
N MET A 230 -3.85 -8.01 5.02
CA MET A 230 -4.59 -7.51 3.87
C MET A 230 -5.51 -8.59 3.28
N SER A 231 -5.03 -9.82 3.14
CA SER A 231 -5.82 -10.93 2.64
C SER A 231 -7.00 -11.25 3.56
N ALA A 232 -6.80 -11.25 4.87
CA ALA A 232 -7.88 -11.47 5.84
C ALA A 232 -9.00 -10.41 5.73
N MET A 233 -8.61 -9.15 5.53
CA MET A 233 -9.58 -8.07 5.28
C MET A 233 -10.37 -8.30 3.99
N PHE A 234 -9.71 -8.72 2.90
CA PHE A 234 -10.38 -9.02 1.63
C PHE A 234 -11.30 -10.24 1.71
N ILE A 235 -11.00 -11.23 2.55
CA ILE A 235 -11.90 -12.37 2.79
C ILE A 235 -13.24 -11.87 3.31
N PHE A 236 -13.22 -10.99 4.32
CA PHE A 236 -14.45 -10.41 4.86
C PHE A 236 -15.24 -9.65 3.79
N VAL A 237 -14.57 -8.82 3.00
CA VAL A 237 -15.19 -8.08 1.90
C VAL A 237 -15.84 -9.02 0.86
N GLY A 238 -15.19 -10.15 0.53
CA GLY A 238 -15.68 -11.10 -0.47
C GLY A 238 -17.08 -11.68 -0.19
N PHE A 239 -17.50 -11.71 1.08
CA PHE A 239 -18.84 -12.16 1.48
C PHE A 239 -19.87 -11.02 1.56
N THR A 240 -19.44 -9.77 1.42
CA THR A 240 -20.31 -8.58 1.46
C THR A 240 -20.55 -7.93 0.10
N VAL A 241 -20.09 -8.60 -0.97
CA VAL A 241 -20.12 -8.09 -2.34
C VAL A 241 -20.85 -9.07 -3.26
N PRO A 242 -21.42 -8.62 -4.42
CA PRO A 242 -22.06 -9.50 -5.37
C PRO A 242 -21.12 -10.60 -5.90
N VAL A 243 -21.69 -11.75 -6.22
CA VAL A 243 -20.96 -12.94 -6.69
C VAL A 243 -20.07 -12.66 -7.90
N GLY A 244 -20.49 -11.77 -8.80
CA GLY A 244 -19.69 -11.37 -9.98
C GLY A 244 -18.35 -10.75 -9.60
N PHE A 245 -18.27 -10.03 -8.50
CA PHE A 245 -17.02 -9.51 -7.99
C PHE A 245 -16.05 -10.63 -7.55
N SER A 246 -16.59 -11.64 -6.88
CA SER A 246 -15.80 -12.81 -6.48
C SER A 246 -15.34 -13.63 -7.69
N LEU A 247 -16.13 -13.71 -8.77
CA LEU A 247 -15.72 -14.29 -10.06
C LEU A 247 -14.51 -13.51 -10.63
N TYR A 248 -14.62 -12.16 -10.69
CA TYR A 248 -13.51 -11.34 -11.14
C TYR A 248 -12.23 -11.62 -10.34
N TYR A 249 -12.32 -11.64 -9.00
CA TYR A 249 -11.15 -11.91 -8.15
C TYR A 249 -10.57 -13.30 -8.38
N THR A 250 -11.41 -14.31 -8.55
CA THR A 250 -10.98 -15.68 -8.86
C THR A 250 -10.14 -15.71 -10.13
N VAL A 251 -10.66 -15.17 -11.23
CA VAL A 251 -9.96 -15.12 -12.52
C VAL A 251 -8.69 -14.26 -12.41
N SER A 252 -8.79 -13.12 -11.74
CA SER A 252 -7.68 -12.20 -11.51
C SER A 252 -6.53 -12.83 -10.74
N ASN A 253 -6.81 -13.62 -9.71
CA ASN A 253 -5.80 -14.34 -8.93
C ASN A 253 -5.09 -15.42 -9.76
N VAL A 254 -5.83 -16.16 -10.55
CA VAL A 254 -5.25 -17.17 -11.46
C VAL A 254 -4.33 -16.51 -12.49
N LEU A 255 -4.79 -15.44 -13.13
CA LEU A 255 -3.98 -14.70 -14.11
C LEU A 255 -2.74 -14.07 -13.46
N MET A 256 -2.84 -13.60 -12.22
CA MET A 256 -1.70 -13.05 -11.46
C MET A 256 -0.60 -14.09 -11.25
N VAL A 257 -0.95 -15.35 -11.02
CA VAL A 257 0.01 -16.45 -10.96
C VAL A 257 0.67 -16.66 -12.33
N VAL A 258 -0.12 -16.72 -13.40
CA VAL A 258 0.40 -16.86 -14.77
C VAL A 258 1.35 -15.73 -15.12
N GLU A 259 0.96 -14.47 -14.86
CA GLU A 259 1.81 -13.29 -15.04
C GLU A 259 3.13 -13.40 -14.25
N SER A 260 3.06 -13.83 -12.99
CA SER A 260 4.24 -14.00 -12.14
C SER A 260 5.21 -15.06 -12.66
N LEU A 261 4.68 -16.17 -13.18
CA LEU A 261 5.49 -17.23 -13.77
C LEU A 261 6.15 -16.78 -15.09
N ILE A 262 5.41 -16.06 -15.95
CA ILE A 262 5.94 -15.48 -17.18
C ILE A 262 7.00 -14.44 -16.86
N ALA A 263 6.72 -13.54 -15.92
CA ALA A 263 7.65 -12.49 -15.49
C ALA A 263 8.95 -13.08 -14.90
N LYS A 264 8.86 -14.20 -14.15
CA LYS A 264 10.04 -14.91 -13.64
C LYS A 264 10.91 -15.48 -14.77
N LYS A 265 10.31 -15.95 -15.87
CA LYS A 265 11.07 -16.42 -17.04
C LYS A 265 11.75 -15.29 -17.81
N ILE A 266 11.08 -14.14 -17.96
CA ILE A 266 11.62 -12.95 -18.63
C ILE A 266 12.69 -12.28 -17.76
N TYR A 267 12.48 -12.29 -16.46
CA TYR A 267 13.24 -11.51 -15.52
C TYR A 267 13.44 -12.30 -14.22
N ASP A 268 14.59 -12.96 -14.08
CA ASP A 268 14.92 -13.73 -12.89
C ASP A 268 15.21 -12.80 -11.70
N PRO A 269 14.31 -12.70 -10.68
CA PRO A 269 14.48 -11.79 -9.57
C PRO A 269 15.72 -12.11 -8.70
N GLU A 270 16.07 -13.40 -8.62
CA GLU A 270 17.23 -13.83 -7.81
C GLU A 270 18.54 -13.44 -8.45
N LYS A 271 18.67 -13.62 -9.77
CA LYS A 271 19.86 -13.17 -10.51
C LYS A 271 20.04 -11.67 -10.41
N MET A 272 18.95 -10.90 -10.52
CA MET A 272 19.03 -9.45 -10.37
C MET A 272 19.36 -9.02 -8.96
N LYS A 273 18.76 -9.67 -7.95
CA LYS A 273 19.11 -9.43 -6.54
C LYS A 273 20.60 -9.68 -6.30
N ALA A 274 21.12 -10.78 -6.83
CA ALA A 274 22.54 -11.12 -6.73
C ALA A 274 23.46 -10.11 -7.46
N GLN A 275 23.11 -9.70 -8.68
CA GLN A 275 23.85 -8.69 -9.43
C GLN A 275 23.87 -7.34 -8.70
N LEU A 276 22.74 -6.90 -8.21
CA LEU A 276 22.64 -5.64 -7.48
C LEU A 276 23.36 -5.70 -6.13
N ALA A 277 23.31 -6.83 -5.43
CA ALA A 277 24.07 -7.04 -4.19
C ALA A 277 25.57 -6.98 -4.45
N ALA A 278 26.06 -7.59 -5.55
CA ALA A 278 27.45 -7.51 -5.96
C ALA A 278 27.87 -6.07 -6.31
N GLU A 279 27.04 -5.32 -7.05
CA GLU A 279 27.27 -3.91 -7.36
C GLU A 279 27.34 -3.03 -6.10
N ILE A 280 26.44 -3.27 -5.14
CA ILE A 280 26.44 -2.56 -3.85
C ILE A 280 27.74 -2.88 -3.09
N GLU A 281 28.16 -4.14 -3.06
CA GLU A 281 29.37 -4.56 -2.38
C GLU A 281 30.63 -3.97 -3.04
N GLU A 282 30.67 -3.92 -4.36
CA GLU A 282 31.74 -3.27 -5.12
C GLU A 282 31.82 -1.77 -4.81
N LYS A 283 30.68 -1.06 -4.80
CA LYS A 283 30.60 0.35 -4.38
C LYS A 283 31.06 0.54 -2.94
N ARG A 284 30.70 -0.37 -2.02
CA ARG A 284 31.19 -0.32 -0.62
C ARG A 284 32.71 -0.53 -0.54
N LYS A 285 33.26 -1.45 -1.32
CA LYS A 285 34.72 -1.69 -1.39
C LYS A 285 35.44 -0.48 -1.98
N ALA A 286 34.90 0.10 -3.06
CA ALA A 286 35.45 1.31 -3.68
C ALA A 286 35.45 2.52 -2.72
N LYS A 287 34.39 2.71 -1.95
CA LYS A 287 34.33 3.77 -0.93
C LYS A 287 35.29 3.57 0.24
N LYS A 288 35.55 2.32 0.62
CA LYS A 288 36.52 1.97 1.67
C LYS A 288 37.94 1.98 1.17
N ALA A 289 38.15 1.92 -0.14
CA ALA A 289 39.50 1.96 -0.72
C ALA A 289 40.15 3.31 -0.46
N LYS A 290 41.32 3.32 0.17
CA LYS A 290 42.09 4.53 0.43
C LYS A 290 42.66 5.07 -0.86
N LYS A 291 42.41 6.35 -1.14
CA LYS A 291 43.01 7.08 -2.27
C LYS A 291 44.17 7.96 -1.76
N LYS A 292 45.26 7.96 -2.45
CA LYS A 292 46.38 8.90 -2.16
C LYS A 292 45.98 10.28 -2.67
N VAL A 293 45.81 11.22 -1.75
CA VAL A 293 45.47 12.59 -2.09
C VAL A 293 46.51 13.52 -1.50
N THR A 294 46.95 14.50 -2.28
CA THR A 294 47.82 15.56 -1.81
C THR A 294 47.00 16.59 -1.05
N VAL A 295 47.20 16.70 0.23
CA VAL A 295 46.54 17.70 1.10
C VAL A 295 47.57 18.79 1.42
N LYS A 296 47.18 20.06 1.23
CA LYS A 296 48.00 21.19 1.69
C LYS A 296 47.74 21.39 3.18
N THR A 297 48.81 21.42 3.96
CA THR A 297 48.77 21.80 5.38
C THR A 297 48.70 23.31 5.54
N ASP A 298 48.30 23.80 6.71
CA ASP A 298 48.24 25.23 7.05
C ASP A 298 49.57 25.95 6.86
N ASP A 299 50.68 25.25 6.94
CA ASP A 299 52.03 25.74 6.66
C ASP A 299 52.42 25.77 5.17
N GLY A 300 51.46 25.46 4.26
CA GLY A 300 51.72 25.44 2.82
C GLY A 300 52.43 24.21 2.28
N ALA A 301 52.81 23.24 3.11
CA ALA A 301 53.45 22.01 2.69
C ALA A 301 52.45 21.02 2.08
N GLU A 302 52.82 20.35 0.97
CA GLU A 302 52.04 19.33 0.33
C GLU A 302 52.35 17.95 0.90
N ILE A 303 51.42 17.36 1.63
CA ILE A 303 51.58 16.01 2.19
C ILE A 303 50.66 15.04 1.42
N LYS A 304 51.21 13.92 0.95
CA LYS A 304 50.42 12.82 0.38
C LYS A 304 49.85 11.98 1.51
N LYS A 305 48.53 12.09 1.74
CA LYS A 305 47.78 11.31 2.76
C LYS A 305 46.90 10.28 2.08
N GLU A 306 46.88 9.07 2.61
CA GLU A 306 45.92 8.04 2.19
C GLU A 306 44.60 8.25 2.95
N VAL A 307 43.57 8.68 2.23
CA VAL A 307 42.24 8.99 2.79
C VAL A 307 41.19 8.21 2.08
N THR A 308 40.12 7.85 2.80
CA THR A 308 38.93 7.28 2.22
C THR A 308 38.11 8.36 1.50
N GLU A 309 37.17 7.96 0.63
CA GLU A 309 36.33 8.90 -0.10
C GLU A 309 35.44 9.75 0.84
N SER A 310 35.01 9.18 1.96
CA SER A 310 34.25 9.89 3.01
C SER A 310 35.10 10.94 3.73
N GLU A 311 36.36 10.63 4.04
CA GLU A 311 37.32 11.58 4.64
C GLU A 311 37.66 12.69 3.66
N LEU A 312 37.81 12.37 2.36
CA LEU A 312 38.04 13.35 1.32
C LEU A 312 36.85 14.31 1.16
N ALA A 313 35.62 13.80 1.22
CA ALA A 313 34.40 14.61 1.19
C ALA A 313 34.31 15.54 2.42
N ALA A 314 34.66 15.04 3.61
CA ALA A 314 34.72 15.84 4.82
C ALA A 314 35.77 16.98 4.73
N ILE A 315 36.95 16.68 4.22
CA ILE A 315 38.04 17.66 4.00
C ILE A 315 37.56 18.73 2.99
N ARG A 316 36.90 18.33 1.90
CA ARG A 316 36.37 19.28 0.90
C ARG A 316 35.29 20.17 1.48
N LEU A 317 34.40 19.60 2.28
CA LEU A 317 33.32 20.36 2.96
C LEU A 317 33.87 21.36 3.99
N GLN A 318 34.88 20.95 4.76
CA GLN A 318 35.54 21.82 5.70
C GLN A 318 36.21 23.00 4.98
N ARG A 319 36.95 22.72 3.90
CA ARG A 319 37.60 23.76 3.10
C ARG A 319 36.60 24.70 2.41
N ALA A 320 35.48 24.16 1.93
CA ALA A 320 34.41 25.00 1.38
C ALA A 320 33.83 25.95 2.44
N ARG A 321 33.62 25.46 3.68
CA ARG A 321 33.17 26.28 4.81
C ARG A 321 34.19 27.36 5.20
N GLU A 322 35.48 27.04 5.15
CA GLU A 322 36.55 28.00 5.40
C GLU A 322 36.56 29.12 4.33
N ILE A 323 36.50 28.73 3.03
CA ILE A 323 36.42 29.69 1.92
C ILE A 323 35.16 30.56 2.01
N ASP A 324 34.01 29.96 2.37
CA ASP A 324 32.78 30.71 2.57
C ASP A 324 32.90 31.65 3.78
N ALA A 325 33.52 31.22 4.86
CA ALA A 325 33.77 32.05 6.05
C ALA A 325 34.69 33.22 5.74
N GLU A 326 35.73 33.03 4.89
CA GLU A 326 36.60 34.11 4.43
C GLU A 326 35.87 35.06 3.45
N ARG A 327 35.12 34.48 2.48
CA ARG A 327 34.42 35.26 1.45
C ARG A 327 33.30 36.12 1.99
N TYR A 328 32.63 35.68 3.04
CA TYR A 328 31.52 36.37 3.66
C TYR A 328 31.90 36.99 5.04
N ALA A 329 33.20 37.09 5.33
CA ALA A 329 33.67 37.71 6.56
C ALA A 329 33.22 39.19 6.66
N ASP A 330 33.21 39.90 5.51
CA ASP A 330 32.77 41.30 5.42
C ASP A 330 31.25 41.47 5.39
N GLU A 331 30.48 40.40 5.02
CA GLU A 331 29.02 40.43 5.06
C GLU A 331 28.44 40.01 6.42
N ARG A 332 29.27 39.57 7.37
CA ARG A 332 28.86 39.43 8.75
C ARG A 332 28.61 40.82 9.31
N THR A 333 27.41 41.31 9.02
CA THR A 333 26.84 42.50 9.61
C THR A 333 27.10 42.58 11.11
N ASP A 334 27.21 43.84 11.56
CA ASP A 334 27.43 44.34 12.91
C ASP A 334 27.08 43.37 14.04
N PRO A 335 27.86 43.36 15.11
CA PRO A 335 27.56 42.53 16.26
C PRO A 335 26.15 42.85 16.72
N LEU A 336 25.33 41.79 16.83
CA LEU A 336 23.97 41.82 17.34
C LEU A 336 23.85 42.90 18.43
N THR A 337 22.91 43.80 18.26
CA THR A 337 22.63 44.82 19.28
C THR A 337 22.36 44.16 20.64
N GLU A 338 22.62 44.85 21.75
CA GLU A 338 22.34 44.28 23.08
C GLU A 338 20.88 43.81 23.22
N GLU A 339 19.94 44.45 22.55
CA GLU A 339 18.52 44.07 22.50
C GLU A 339 18.29 42.75 21.74
N GLU A 340 18.97 42.53 20.61
CA GLU A 340 18.87 41.30 19.84
C GLU A 340 19.53 40.09 20.55
N ARG A 341 20.64 40.34 21.29
CA ARG A 341 21.24 39.31 22.15
C ARG A 341 20.31 38.96 23.31
N ALA A 342 19.70 39.92 23.96
CA ALA A 342 18.75 39.70 25.04
C ALA A 342 17.50 38.94 24.54
N ALA A 343 17.01 39.25 23.34
CA ALA A 343 15.89 38.57 22.73
C ALA A 343 16.22 37.09 22.38
N LEU A 344 17.42 36.83 21.84
CA LEU A 344 17.90 35.46 21.54
C LEU A 344 18.12 34.64 22.82
N GLU A 345 18.67 35.24 23.87
CA GLU A 345 18.81 34.57 25.16
C GLU A 345 17.47 34.31 25.84
N ALA A 346 16.51 35.22 25.74
CA ALA A 346 15.15 35.02 26.23
C ALA A 346 14.44 33.88 25.46
N GLU A 347 14.63 33.79 24.15
CA GLU A 347 14.07 32.69 23.34
C GLU A 347 14.71 31.34 23.65
N GLN A 348 16.03 31.31 23.83
CA GLN A 348 16.74 30.07 24.24
C GLN A 348 16.32 29.61 25.64
N ASN A 349 16.16 30.53 26.57
CA ASN A 349 15.71 30.27 27.94
C ASN A 349 14.24 29.80 27.96
N SER A 350 13.38 30.37 27.10
CA SER A 350 11.99 29.91 26.94
C SER A 350 11.90 28.49 26.38
N LYS A 351 12.76 28.12 25.39
CA LYS A 351 12.87 26.78 24.84
C LYS A 351 13.41 25.78 25.86
N LYS A 352 14.40 26.16 26.69
CA LYS A 352 14.90 25.34 27.80
C LYS A 352 13.82 25.12 28.88
N LYS A 353 13.05 26.16 29.22
CA LYS A 353 11.95 26.04 30.18
C LYS A 353 10.78 25.21 29.71
N LYS A 354 10.47 25.26 28.40
CA LYS A 354 9.47 24.36 27.75
C LYS A 354 9.94 22.92 27.73
N LYS A 355 11.24 22.66 27.48
CA LYS A 355 11.81 21.30 27.47
C LYS A 355 11.81 20.71 28.89
N GLY A 356 12.24 21.47 29.90
CA GLY A 356 12.21 21.05 31.32
C GLY A 356 10.78 20.70 31.79
N ARG A 357 9.77 21.53 31.41
CA ARG A 357 8.36 21.24 31.73
C ARG A 357 7.82 19.99 31.03
N LYS A 358 8.32 19.70 29.84
CA LYS A 358 7.91 18.48 29.12
C LYS A 358 8.52 17.21 29.71
N ASP A 359 9.80 17.30 30.12
CA ASP A 359 10.51 16.19 30.79
C ASP A 359 9.93 15.93 32.20
N GLU A 360 9.44 17.00 32.90
CA GLU A 360 8.79 16.91 34.22
C GLU A 360 7.35 16.33 34.10
N ALA A 361 6.60 16.73 33.07
CA ALA A 361 5.28 16.16 32.77
C ALA A 361 5.34 14.68 32.35
N GLU A 362 6.40 14.28 31.62
CA GLU A 362 6.63 12.90 31.22
C GLU A 362 7.06 12.02 32.41
N LYS A 363 7.79 12.56 33.38
CA LYS A 363 8.08 11.89 34.65
C LYS A 363 6.83 11.70 35.51
N VAL A 364 6.00 12.73 35.64
CA VAL A 364 4.75 12.64 36.43
C VAL A 364 3.77 11.65 35.83
N SER A 365 3.71 11.51 34.47
CA SER A 365 2.88 10.50 33.84
C SER A 365 3.42 9.08 34.06
N ALA A 366 4.74 8.89 34.00
CA ALA A 366 5.36 7.58 34.26
C ALA A 366 5.20 7.12 35.72
N ASP A 367 5.31 8.05 36.68
CA ASP A 367 5.07 7.75 38.10
C ASP A 367 3.59 7.40 38.36
N SER A 368 2.64 8.08 37.71
CA SER A 368 1.20 7.77 37.84
C SER A 368 0.80 6.43 37.19
N GLU A 369 1.43 6.04 36.08
CA GLU A 369 1.23 4.72 35.44
C GLU A 369 1.80 3.59 36.35
N ALA A 370 2.97 3.80 36.95
CA ALA A 370 3.56 2.83 37.87
C ALA A 370 2.74 2.66 39.16
N GLU A 371 2.11 3.73 39.67
CA GLU A 371 1.22 3.67 40.83
C GLU A 371 -0.09 2.97 40.51
N THR A 372 -0.63 3.19 39.30
CA THR A 372 -1.85 2.50 38.83
C THR A 372 -1.61 0.99 38.62
N GLU A 373 -0.45 0.61 38.08
CA GLU A 373 -0.07 -0.80 37.94
C GLU A 373 0.11 -1.51 39.32
N ARG A 374 0.66 -0.79 40.30
CA ARG A 374 0.77 -1.31 41.68
C ARG A 374 -0.60 -1.55 42.31
N LEU A 375 -1.53 -0.60 42.20
CA LEU A 375 -2.88 -0.73 42.77
C LEU A 375 -3.66 -1.88 42.09
N LEU A 376 -3.52 -2.06 40.79
CA LEU A 376 -4.12 -3.20 40.06
C LEU A 376 -3.51 -4.56 40.42
N ALA A 377 -2.22 -4.60 40.77
CA ALA A 377 -1.56 -5.81 41.25
C ALA A 377 -1.97 -6.16 42.69
N GLU A 378 -2.17 -5.17 43.57
CA GLU A 378 -2.70 -5.37 44.92
C GLU A 378 -4.15 -5.84 44.90
N GLU A 379 -5.01 -5.27 44.06
CA GLU A 379 -6.42 -5.68 43.91
C GLU A 379 -6.54 -7.13 43.40
N LYS A 380 -5.66 -7.53 42.44
CA LYS A 380 -5.58 -8.92 42.00
C LYS A 380 -5.13 -9.89 43.09
N ALA A 381 -4.13 -9.51 43.87
CA ALA A 381 -3.63 -10.34 44.96
C ALA A 381 -4.66 -10.50 46.12
N GLU A 382 -5.49 -9.47 46.34
CA GLU A 382 -6.56 -9.51 47.32
C GLU A 382 -7.75 -10.37 46.86
N SER A 383 -8.08 -10.30 45.55
CA SER A 383 -9.12 -11.13 44.93
C SER A 383 -8.74 -12.64 44.89
N GLU A 384 -7.45 -12.97 44.72
CA GLU A 384 -6.96 -14.36 44.78
C GLU A 384 -7.00 -14.92 46.21
N LYS A 385 -6.70 -14.11 47.22
CA LYS A 385 -6.83 -14.52 48.61
C LYS A 385 -8.27 -14.78 49.06
N LEU A 386 -9.21 -14.01 48.60
CA LEU A 386 -10.65 -14.19 48.86
C LEU A 386 -11.20 -15.46 48.21
N HIS A 387 -10.61 -15.95 47.11
CA HIS A 387 -10.98 -17.22 46.46
C HIS A 387 -10.33 -18.45 47.06
N GLU A 388 -9.22 -18.32 47.82
CA GLU A 388 -8.59 -19.43 48.54
C GLU A 388 -9.28 -19.70 49.88
N ASP A 389 -9.90 -18.70 50.49
CA ASP A 389 -10.63 -18.86 51.77
C ASP A 389 -12.06 -19.42 51.61
N GLU A 390 -12.58 -19.57 50.37
CA GLU A 390 -13.88 -20.19 50.05
C GLU A 390 -13.79 -21.68 49.61
N LYS A 391 -12.61 -22.29 49.65
CA LYS A 391 -12.41 -23.72 49.39
C LYS A 391 -12.01 -24.48 50.67
#